data_510fdd052f602f1ba39ccbc5ba01a1d3
#
_entry.id   510fdd052f602f1ba39ccbc5ba01a1d3
#
_cell.length_a   1.000
_cell.length_b   1.000
_cell.length_c   1.000
_cell.angle_alpha   90.00
_cell.angle_beta   90.00
_cell.angle_gamma   90.00
#
_symmetry.space_group_name_H-M   'P 1'
#
loop_
_entity.id
_entity.type
_entity.pdbx_description
1 polymer ?
#
loop_
_entity_poly.entity_id
_entity_poly.type
_entity_poly.pdbx_seq_one_letter_code
_entity_poly.pdbx_strand_id
1 'polypeptide(L)'
;MRSNDDDDVPGFRPPPPLDDRLWRHPSEITSAVRPPSWSARHSFGLAALSALGGALFTSALWLAFAAPDNSAVRIKEQVALAPVIAMQPKYVSTDDWSTEVSTRASNALFPVEVRAGSTTRTGAALAVIDDGHLVVPAHLLIDAKSIFVITRDGSRLPATVTGIDTVNDIGVIKVDAPLPIAVVSRTVTPDVGQTIALVGADGTGRPVWQTSVLSVDQRAPLASPKQALFRIDTPIDPSADGGAIVDSTGAVIGIATIPPHASARDGFAIPMSLARSIAWDLITSQTHTATYPSLGFEGARTEGVRDRDAGVRVLSSPAGPAAIAGLQKDDIVIAADGTPMTSMAALIMHARERGVGNPVVLDVLRKEKEISITLTLSSN
;
A
#
# COMPACT_ATOMS: atom_id res chain seq x y z
N MET A 1 46.38 58.01 26.33
CA MET A 1 45.30 58.45 25.44
C MET A 1 44.29 57.34 25.43
N ARG A 2 43.09 57.52 25.98
CA ARG A 2 42.00 56.57 26.21
C ARG A 2 41.25 56.34 24.91
N SER A 3 40.83 55.12 24.69
CA SER A 3 39.63 54.88 23.93
C SER A 3 39.00 53.57 24.46
N ASN A 4 37.81 53.71 25.02
CA ASN A 4 36.88 52.66 25.41
C ASN A 4 36.25 52.13 24.13
N ASP A 5 36.14 50.83 24.00
CA ASP A 5 35.13 50.16 23.22
C ASP A 5 34.26 49.35 24.16
N ASP A 6 33.06 49.87 24.38
CA ASP A 6 32.01 49.19 25.13
C ASP A 6 31.37 48.10 24.23
N ASP A 7 31.54 46.86 24.59
CA ASP A 7 30.82 45.73 24.03
C ASP A 7 29.33 45.76 24.45
N ASP A 8 28.44 46.09 23.56
CA ASP A 8 26.98 45.98 23.70
C ASP A 8 26.58 44.50 23.73
N VAL A 9 26.48 43.94 24.92
CA VAL A 9 25.82 42.64 25.16
C VAL A 9 24.32 42.90 25.12
N PRO A 10 23.51 42.23 24.26
CA PRO A 10 22.05 42.37 24.28
C PRO A 10 21.49 41.92 25.63
N GLY A 11 20.98 42.87 26.41
CA GLY A 11 20.43 42.63 27.72
C GLY A 11 19.27 41.65 27.68
N PHE A 12 19.39 40.59 28.51
CA PHE A 12 18.32 39.64 28.83
C PHE A 12 17.14 40.44 29.41
N ARG A 13 16.02 40.52 28.67
CA ARG A 13 14.76 41.04 29.18
C ARG A 13 14.09 39.91 29.98
N PRO A 14 13.79 40.12 31.28
CA PRO A 14 13.00 39.13 32.03
C PRO A 14 11.63 38.94 31.40
N PRO A 15 11.05 37.75 31.43
CA PRO A 15 9.75 37.46 30.87
C PRO A 15 8.68 38.32 31.58
N PRO A 16 7.63 38.75 30.87
CA PRO A 16 6.54 39.54 31.41
C PRO A 16 5.85 38.84 32.57
N PRO A 17 5.26 39.57 33.54
CA PRO A 17 4.53 38.98 34.66
C PRO A 17 3.40 38.05 34.16
N LEU A 18 3.03 37.07 34.97
CA LEU A 18 2.14 35.95 34.63
C LEU A 18 0.79 36.37 34.04
N ASP A 19 0.29 37.59 34.38
CA ASP A 19 -1.00 38.11 33.92
C ASP A 19 -0.98 38.67 32.50
N ASP A 20 0.19 38.99 31.95
CA ASP A 20 0.36 39.56 30.60
C ASP A 20 0.71 38.51 29.53
N ARG A 21 0.67 37.23 29.86
CA ARG A 21 1.00 36.15 28.91
C ARG A 21 -0.21 35.84 28.02
N LEU A 22 -0.01 35.86 26.72
CA LEU A 22 -1.02 35.49 25.71
C LEU A 22 -1.41 34.00 25.76
N TRP A 23 -0.62 33.14 26.44
CA TRP A 23 -0.90 31.71 26.61
C TRP A 23 -0.79 31.30 28.08
N ARG A 24 -1.80 30.56 28.56
CA ARG A 24 -1.84 29.99 29.93
C ARG A 24 -1.88 28.48 29.86
N HIS A 25 -1.16 27.82 30.73
CA HIS A 25 -1.18 26.36 30.82
C HIS A 25 -2.55 25.87 31.34
N PRO A 26 -3.09 24.72 30.86
CA PRO A 26 -4.40 24.20 31.30
C PRO A 26 -4.54 24.01 32.82
N SER A 27 -3.45 23.78 33.54
CA SER A 27 -3.44 23.67 35.01
C SER A 27 -3.65 24.99 35.76
N GLU A 28 -3.54 26.12 35.09
CA GLU A 28 -3.71 27.47 35.70
C GLU A 28 -5.14 28.00 35.52
N ILE A 29 -6.01 27.31 34.78
CA ILE A 29 -7.38 27.74 34.47
C ILE A 29 -8.40 27.20 35.49
N THR A 30 -8.01 26.32 36.38
CA THR A 30 -8.94 25.56 37.26
C THR A 30 -9.35 26.21 38.58
N SER A 31 -9.05 27.46 38.84
CA SER A 31 -9.30 28.06 40.17
C SER A 31 -10.26 29.24 40.24
N ALA A 32 -11.22 29.42 39.34
CA ALA A 32 -12.19 30.51 39.50
C ALA A 32 -13.54 30.26 38.83
N VAL A 33 -14.28 29.17 39.10
CA VAL A 33 -15.74 29.14 38.95
C VAL A 33 -16.33 28.28 40.06
N ARG A 34 -16.83 28.92 41.13
CA ARG A 34 -17.79 28.29 42.05
C ARG A 34 -19.14 28.30 41.35
N PRO A 35 -19.79 27.14 41.17
CA PRO A 35 -21.18 27.12 40.70
C PRO A 35 -22.13 27.65 41.81
N PRO A 36 -23.21 28.37 41.48
CA PRO A 36 -24.19 28.80 42.44
C PRO A 36 -24.90 27.59 43.03
N SER A 37 -25.05 27.59 44.36
CA SER A 37 -25.76 26.57 45.13
C SER A 37 -27.26 26.67 44.87
N TRP A 38 -27.80 25.85 43.97
CA TRP A 38 -29.25 25.64 43.84
C TRP A 38 -29.64 24.45 44.71
N SER A 39 -30.62 24.74 45.61
CA SER A 39 -31.17 23.76 46.54
C SER A 39 -31.93 22.66 45.80
N ALA A 40 -31.46 21.43 45.94
CA ALA A 40 -31.88 20.22 45.20
C ALA A 40 -33.28 19.67 45.62
N ARG A 41 -34.19 20.48 46.15
CA ARG A 41 -35.47 19.96 46.66
C ARG A 41 -36.67 20.10 45.73
N HIS A 42 -36.58 20.86 44.62
CA HIS A 42 -37.70 21.07 43.71
C HIS A 42 -37.53 20.49 42.30
N SER A 43 -36.38 19.94 41.97
CA SER A 43 -36.12 19.42 40.64
C SER A 43 -36.45 17.92 40.45
N PHE A 44 -36.62 17.16 41.51
CA PHE A 44 -36.96 15.73 41.43
C PHE A 44 -38.45 15.48 41.02
N GLY A 45 -39.33 16.37 41.34
CA GLY A 45 -40.78 16.23 40.99
C GLY A 45 -41.07 16.45 39.51
N LEU A 46 -40.39 17.41 38.89
CA LEU A 46 -40.58 17.72 37.46
C LEU A 46 -39.91 16.69 36.54
N ALA A 47 -38.77 16.14 36.94
CA ALA A 47 -38.06 15.10 36.16
C ALA A 47 -38.80 13.75 36.16
N ALA A 48 -39.51 13.41 37.26
CA ALA A 48 -40.29 12.18 37.34
C ALA A 48 -41.57 12.25 36.49
N LEU A 49 -42.24 13.44 36.42
CA LEU A 49 -43.42 13.63 35.58
C LEU A 49 -43.11 13.63 34.06
N SER A 50 -41.94 14.15 33.65
CA SER A 50 -41.53 14.12 32.25
C SER A 50 -41.09 12.72 31.79
N ALA A 51 -40.49 11.91 32.66
CA ALA A 51 -40.12 10.54 32.35
C ALA A 51 -41.33 9.60 32.17
N LEU A 52 -42.39 9.77 33.01
CA LEU A 52 -43.65 9.04 32.88
C LEU A 52 -44.44 9.44 31.62
N GLY A 53 -44.48 10.74 31.29
CA GLY A 53 -45.13 11.23 30.08
C GLY A 53 -44.45 10.75 28.78
N GLY A 54 -43.13 10.71 28.75
CA GLY A 54 -42.37 10.23 27.61
C GLY A 54 -42.51 8.70 27.37
N ALA A 55 -42.52 7.90 28.42
CA ALA A 55 -42.72 6.46 28.33
C ALA A 55 -44.13 6.06 27.84
N LEU A 56 -45.16 6.77 28.27
CA LEU A 56 -46.54 6.52 27.82
C LEU A 56 -46.75 6.95 26.34
N PHE A 57 -46.10 8.05 25.91
CA PHE A 57 -46.21 8.53 24.52
C PHE A 57 -45.51 7.61 23.53
N THR A 58 -44.32 7.09 23.88
CA THR A 58 -43.60 6.13 23.04
C THR A 58 -44.29 4.78 22.99
N SER A 59 -44.91 4.31 24.10
CA SER A 59 -45.65 3.04 24.10
C SER A 59 -46.95 3.14 23.28
N ALA A 60 -47.65 4.27 23.30
CA ALA A 60 -48.85 4.49 22.49
C ALA A 60 -48.51 4.59 20.98
N LEU A 61 -47.39 5.21 20.63
CA LEU A 61 -46.92 5.28 19.25
C LEU A 61 -46.52 3.89 18.71
N TRP A 62 -45.91 3.05 19.56
CA TRP A 62 -45.53 1.67 19.19
C TRP A 62 -46.74 0.76 18.96
N LEU A 63 -47.82 0.90 19.77
CA LEU A 63 -49.08 0.19 19.60
C LEU A 63 -49.89 0.66 18.38
N ALA A 64 -49.77 1.91 17.97
CA ALA A 64 -50.46 2.45 16.78
C ALA A 64 -49.85 1.99 15.45
N PHE A 65 -48.56 1.61 15.44
CA PHE A 65 -47.83 1.12 14.25
C PHE A 65 -47.64 -0.41 14.22
N ALA A 66 -48.08 -1.15 15.23
CA ALA A 66 -47.97 -2.60 15.31
C ALA A 66 -49.27 -3.32 14.92
N ALA A 67 -49.98 -2.85 13.90
CA ALA A 67 -51.08 -3.63 13.30
C ALA A 67 -50.48 -4.70 12.38
N PRO A 68 -50.78 -6.00 12.53
CA PRO A 68 -50.30 -7.02 11.62
C PRO A 68 -51.06 -6.95 10.30
N ASP A 69 -50.38 -6.48 9.27
CA ASP A 69 -50.89 -6.59 7.90
C ASP A 69 -50.70 -8.04 7.40
N ASN A 70 -51.79 -8.80 7.37
CA ASN A 70 -51.86 -10.15 6.84
C ASN A 70 -51.86 -10.10 5.29
N SER A 71 -50.72 -9.74 4.70
CA SER A 71 -50.48 -9.92 3.29
C SER A 71 -49.35 -10.92 3.12
N ALA A 72 -49.72 -12.18 2.85
CA ALA A 72 -48.75 -13.23 2.50
C ALA A 72 -48.05 -12.91 1.19
N VAL A 73 -46.92 -12.21 1.29
CA VAL A 73 -45.99 -12.05 0.19
C VAL A 73 -45.09 -13.30 0.12
N ARG A 74 -45.26 -14.11 -0.93
CA ARG A 74 -44.34 -15.18 -1.26
C ARG A 74 -42.96 -14.57 -1.55
N ILE A 75 -42.04 -14.71 -0.60
CA ILE A 75 -40.63 -14.38 -0.78
C ILE A 75 -40.03 -15.47 -1.69
N LYS A 76 -39.74 -15.08 -2.92
CA LYS A 76 -38.80 -15.84 -3.75
C LYS A 76 -37.46 -15.81 -3.02
N GLU A 77 -36.94 -16.99 -2.76
CA GLU A 77 -35.63 -17.23 -2.18
C GLU A 77 -34.57 -16.52 -3.03
N GLN A 78 -34.24 -15.29 -2.66
CA GLN A 78 -33.05 -14.60 -3.15
C GLN A 78 -31.89 -15.14 -2.32
N VAL A 79 -30.99 -15.84 -2.99
CA VAL A 79 -29.69 -16.22 -2.45
C VAL A 79 -29.05 -14.97 -1.85
N ALA A 80 -29.09 -14.87 -0.53
CA ALA A 80 -28.44 -13.79 0.19
C ALA A 80 -26.94 -13.98 0.03
N LEU A 81 -26.32 -13.12 -0.80
CA LEU A 81 -24.89 -12.91 -0.74
C LEU A 81 -24.54 -12.58 0.71
N ALA A 82 -23.63 -13.36 1.29
CA ALA A 82 -23.15 -13.16 2.63
C ALA A 82 -22.84 -11.67 2.88
N PRO A 83 -23.26 -11.10 4.02
CA PRO A 83 -22.95 -9.72 4.31
C PRO A 83 -21.43 -9.55 4.29
N VAL A 84 -20.94 -8.68 3.44
CA VAL A 84 -19.59 -8.16 3.56
C VAL A 84 -19.57 -7.43 4.89
N ILE A 85 -19.08 -8.08 5.92
CA ILE A 85 -18.76 -7.43 7.19
C ILE A 85 -17.67 -6.43 6.83
N ALA A 86 -18.05 -5.17 6.69
CA ALA A 86 -17.10 -4.08 6.69
C ALA A 86 -16.44 -4.11 8.08
N MET A 87 -15.31 -4.79 8.18
CA MET A 87 -14.46 -4.70 9.36
C MET A 87 -14.08 -3.22 9.46
N GLN A 88 -14.72 -2.51 10.40
CA GLN A 88 -14.23 -1.20 10.78
C GLN A 88 -12.76 -1.38 11.20
N PRO A 89 -11.83 -0.60 10.69
CA PRO A 89 -10.45 -0.69 11.12
C PRO A 89 -10.44 -0.40 12.63
N LYS A 90 -10.16 -1.42 13.42
CA LYS A 90 -9.89 -1.24 14.84
C LYS A 90 -8.60 -0.42 14.88
N TYR A 91 -8.69 0.80 15.37
CA TYR A 91 -7.50 1.60 15.66
C TYR A 91 -6.66 0.83 16.69
N VAL A 92 -5.62 0.18 16.23
CA VAL A 92 -4.63 -0.48 17.07
C VAL A 92 -3.69 0.61 17.56
N SER A 93 -3.45 0.67 18.87
CA SER A 93 -2.46 1.60 19.44
C SER A 93 -1.09 1.38 18.81
N THR A 94 -0.30 2.42 18.66
CA THR A 94 0.99 2.42 17.95
C THR A 94 2.00 1.36 18.44
N ASP A 95 1.84 0.81 19.64
CA ASP A 95 2.75 -0.18 20.22
C ASP A 95 2.38 -1.64 19.87
N ASP A 96 1.10 -1.94 19.56
CA ASP A 96 0.65 -3.28 19.18
C ASP A 96 0.55 -3.50 17.66
N TRP A 97 0.60 -2.41 16.90
CA TRP A 97 0.39 -2.42 15.45
C TRP A 97 1.36 -3.37 14.72
N SER A 98 2.64 -3.32 15.04
CA SER A 98 3.66 -4.12 14.35
C SER A 98 3.49 -5.62 14.58
N THR A 99 3.05 -6.02 15.77
CA THR A 99 2.91 -7.43 16.14
C THR A 99 1.70 -8.10 15.45
N GLU A 100 0.55 -7.44 15.43
CA GLU A 100 -0.66 -8.00 14.79
C GLU A 100 -0.50 -8.04 13.26
N VAL A 101 0.02 -6.96 12.67
CA VAL A 101 0.28 -6.84 11.24
C VAL A 101 1.31 -7.87 10.77
N SER A 102 2.41 -8.02 11.52
CA SER A 102 3.45 -8.99 11.18
C SER A 102 2.94 -10.43 11.27
N THR A 103 2.09 -10.72 12.23
CA THR A 103 1.52 -12.08 12.39
C THR A 103 0.66 -12.47 11.20
N ARG A 104 -0.15 -11.56 10.66
CA ARG A 104 -0.99 -11.82 9.48
C ARG A 104 -0.17 -12.10 8.23
N ALA A 105 0.79 -11.22 7.91
CA ALA A 105 1.62 -11.38 6.73
C ALA A 105 2.58 -12.56 6.84
N SER A 106 3.16 -12.78 8.02
CA SER A 106 4.14 -13.85 8.23
C SER A 106 3.58 -15.26 8.09
N ASN A 107 2.25 -15.44 8.14
CA ASN A 107 1.64 -16.75 7.90
C ASN A 107 1.86 -17.25 6.47
N ALA A 108 1.89 -16.34 5.52
CA ALA A 108 2.04 -16.63 4.10
C ALA A 108 3.46 -16.37 3.58
N LEU A 109 4.40 -16.01 4.47
CA LEU A 109 5.78 -15.70 4.12
C LEU A 109 6.70 -16.83 4.60
N PHE A 110 7.53 -17.35 3.70
CA PHE A 110 8.38 -18.50 3.94
C PHE A 110 9.85 -18.19 3.60
N PRO A 111 10.81 -18.58 4.44
CA PRO A 111 12.21 -18.57 4.03
C PRO A 111 12.42 -19.45 2.81
N VAL A 112 13.25 -18.98 1.88
CA VAL A 112 13.65 -19.75 0.72
C VAL A 112 15.18 -19.89 0.69
N GLU A 113 15.66 -21.10 0.41
CA GLU A 113 17.07 -21.39 0.13
C GLU A 113 17.21 -21.84 -1.30
N VAL A 114 18.06 -21.13 -2.05
CA VAL A 114 18.34 -21.42 -3.45
C VAL A 114 19.82 -21.77 -3.61
N ARG A 115 20.10 -22.96 -4.07
CA ARG A 115 21.48 -23.38 -4.41
C ARG A 115 21.76 -23.13 -5.88
N ALA A 116 22.77 -22.33 -6.13
CA ALA A 116 23.25 -22.02 -7.47
C ALA A 116 24.76 -22.39 -7.54
N GLY A 117 25.06 -23.56 -8.08
CA GLY A 117 26.42 -24.11 -8.05
C GLY A 117 26.93 -24.33 -6.62
N SER A 118 28.03 -23.67 -6.25
CA SER A 118 28.61 -23.72 -4.89
C SER A 118 28.04 -22.67 -3.93
N THR A 119 27.22 -21.74 -4.41
CA THR A 119 26.63 -20.67 -3.58
C THR A 119 25.23 -21.03 -3.14
N THR A 120 24.87 -20.60 -1.92
CA THR A 120 23.50 -20.63 -1.42
C THR A 120 23.03 -19.19 -1.26
N ARG A 121 21.92 -18.87 -1.87
CA ARG A 121 21.21 -17.60 -1.68
C ARG A 121 20.03 -17.87 -0.76
N THR A 122 19.73 -16.91 0.08
CA THR A 122 18.58 -16.95 0.99
C THR A 122 17.71 -15.72 0.77
N GLY A 123 16.44 -15.84 1.05
CA GLY A 123 15.48 -14.77 0.97
C GLY A 123 14.12 -15.23 1.47
N ALA A 124 13.09 -14.51 1.09
CA ALA A 124 11.71 -14.81 1.43
C ALA A 124 10.87 -15.07 0.18
N ALA A 125 9.89 -15.94 0.30
CA ALA A 125 8.89 -16.25 -0.71
C ALA A 125 7.48 -16.05 -0.14
N LEU A 126 6.62 -15.39 -0.87
CA LEU A 126 5.25 -15.06 -0.47
C LEU A 126 4.25 -15.97 -1.18
N ALA A 127 3.46 -16.73 -0.42
CA ALA A 127 2.37 -17.52 -0.99
C ALA A 127 1.19 -16.61 -1.34
N VAL A 128 0.81 -16.58 -2.62
CA VAL A 128 -0.25 -15.72 -3.16
C VAL A 128 -1.42 -16.51 -3.74
N ILE A 129 -1.23 -17.82 -3.93
CA ILE A 129 -2.23 -18.77 -4.42
C ILE A 129 -2.15 -20.02 -3.52
N ASP A 130 -3.30 -20.55 -3.13
CA ASP A 130 -3.44 -21.64 -2.13
C ASP A 130 -2.99 -23.02 -2.60
N ASP A 131 -2.66 -23.16 -3.86
CA ASP A 131 -2.19 -24.42 -4.46
C ASP A 131 -0.68 -24.69 -4.29
N GLY A 132 0.03 -23.83 -3.53
CA GLY A 132 1.46 -23.97 -3.26
C GLY A 132 2.36 -23.15 -4.20
N HIS A 133 1.83 -22.22 -4.97
CA HIS A 133 2.64 -21.24 -5.70
C HIS A 133 3.07 -20.09 -4.80
N LEU A 134 4.36 -19.76 -4.87
CA LEU A 134 4.95 -18.63 -4.14
C LEU A 134 5.65 -17.69 -5.11
N VAL A 135 5.54 -16.40 -4.82
CA VAL A 135 6.30 -15.35 -5.50
C VAL A 135 7.59 -15.08 -4.74
N VAL A 136 8.66 -14.91 -5.49
CA VAL A 136 10.03 -14.67 -4.99
C VAL A 136 10.75 -13.73 -5.96
N PRO A 137 11.72 -12.91 -5.54
CA PRO A 137 12.55 -12.15 -6.47
C PRO A 137 13.25 -13.05 -7.50
N ALA A 138 13.14 -12.69 -8.78
CA ALA A 138 13.68 -13.52 -9.88
C ALA A 138 15.20 -13.69 -9.79
N HIS A 139 15.92 -12.66 -9.32
CA HIS A 139 17.38 -12.69 -9.20
C HIS A 139 17.86 -13.79 -8.23
N LEU A 140 17.04 -14.20 -7.26
CA LEU A 140 17.36 -15.33 -6.39
C LEU A 140 17.34 -16.66 -7.15
N LEU A 141 16.55 -16.78 -8.21
CA LEU A 141 16.34 -18.02 -8.97
C LEU A 141 17.33 -18.20 -10.13
N ILE A 142 18.12 -17.19 -10.48
CA ILE A 142 19.07 -17.27 -11.59
C ILE A 142 20.09 -18.39 -11.31
N ASP A 143 20.24 -19.29 -12.27
CA ASP A 143 21.12 -20.48 -12.19
C ASP A 143 20.80 -21.44 -11.03
N ALA A 144 19.58 -21.40 -10.48
CA ALA A 144 19.15 -22.29 -9.42
C ALA A 144 19.26 -23.77 -9.83
N LYS A 145 19.89 -24.58 -8.98
CA LYS A 145 19.98 -26.04 -9.13
C LYS A 145 19.00 -26.77 -8.22
N SER A 146 18.77 -26.24 -7.04
CA SER A 146 17.75 -26.73 -6.12
C SER A 146 17.20 -25.57 -5.28
N ILE A 147 15.91 -25.65 -4.99
CA ILE A 147 15.17 -24.65 -4.23
C ILE A 147 14.44 -25.37 -3.10
N PHE A 148 14.51 -24.82 -1.91
CA PHE A 148 13.77 -25.31 -0.75
C PHE A 148 13.02 -24.17 -0.09
N VAL A 149 11.74 -24.39 0.18
CA VAL A 149 10.90 -23.54 0.99
C VAL A 149 10.88 -24.11 2.40
N ILE A 150 11.12 -23.27 3.43
CA ILE A 150 11.20 -23.69 4.81
C ILE A 150 9.89 -23.33 5.49
N THR A 151 9.20 -24.34 5.98
CA THR A 151 7.94 -24.18 6.72
C THR A 151 8.20 -23.79 8.18
N ARG A 152 7.15 -23.41 8.91
CA ARG A 152 7.28 -22.98 10.31
C ARG A 152 7.76 -24.06 11.27
N ASP A 153 7.47 -25.32 10.96
CA ASP A 153 7.95 -26.48 11.72
C ASP A 153 9.39 -26.87 11.39
N GLY A 154 10.06 -26.09 10.50
CA GLY A 154 11.43 -26.34 10.06
C GLY A 154 11.54 -27.36 8.92
N SER A 155 10.43 -27.89 8.41
CA SER A 155 10.45 -28.80 7.26
C SER A 155 10.94 -28.08 6.00
N ARG A 156 11.69 -28.80 5.17
CA ARG A 156 12.24 -28.30 3.90
C ARG A 156 11.45 -28.90 2.74
N LEU A 157 10.61 -28.12 2.13
CA LEU A 157 9.82 -28.51 0.96
C LEU A 157 10.64 -28.22 -0.31
N PRO A 158 10.89 -29.22 -1.16
CA PRO A 158 11.51 -28.98 -2.46
C PRO A 158 10.55 -28.16 -3.33
N ALA A 159 11.08 -27.17 -4.03
CA ALA A 159 10.32 -26.33 -4.94
C ALA A 159 10.87 -26.40 -6.37
N THR A 160 9.99 -26.25 -7.34
CA THR A 160 10.34 -26.14 -8.76
C THR A 160 10.02 -24.72 -9.27
N VAL A 161 10.81 -24.24 -10.23
CA VAL A 161 10.52 -22.97 -10.89
C VAL A 161 9.35 -23.17 -11.86
N THR A 162 8.28 -22.38 -11.68
CA THR A 162 7.16 -22.30 -12.61
C THR A 162 7.49 -21.33 -13.75
N GLY A 163 8.02 -20.14 -13.42
CA GLY A 163 8.40 -19.15 -14.41
C GLY A 163 9.23 -18.03 -13.81
N ILE A 164 9.94 -17.30 -14.66
CA ILE A 164 10.81 -16.18 -14.26
C ILE A 164 10.59 -15.00 -15.19
N ASP A 165 10.35 -13.84 -14.60
CA ASP A 165 10.36 -12.55 -15.25
C ASP A 165 11.51 -11.70 -14.71
N THR A 166 12.57 -11.62 -15.47
CA THR A 166 13.76 -10.82 -15.10
C THR A 166 13.56 -9.33 -15.31
N VAL A 167 12.52 -8.91 -16.05
CA VAL A 167 12.23 -7.50 -16.32
C VAL A 167 11.73 -6.79 -15.06
N ASN A 168 10.85 -7.44 -14.30
CA ASN A 168 10.29 -6.88 -13.07
C ASN A 168 10.77 -7.61 -11.81
N ASP A 169 11.76 -8.48 -11.96
CA ASP A 169 12.33 -9.25 -10.86
C ASP A 169 11.31 -10.13 -10.12
N ILE A 170 10.41 -10.77 -10.87
CA ILE A 170 9.39 -11.67 -10.33
C ILE A 170 9.66 -13.10 -10.78
N GLY A 171 9.85 -13.99 -9.82
CA GLY A 171 9.86 -15.43 -10.03
C GLY A 171 8.67 -16.09 -9.37
N VAL A 172 8.22 -17.19 -9.92
CA VAL A 172 7.24 -18.09 -9.32
C VAL A 172 7.83 -19.46 -9.12
N ILE A 173 7.70 -19.95 -7.90
CA ILE A 173 8.09 -21.33 -7.54
C ILE A 173 6.86 -22.10 -7.05
N LYS A 174 6.91 -23.42 -7.19
CA LYS A 174 5.83 -24.33 -6.79
C LYS A 174 6.35 -25.36 -5.81
N VAL A 175 5.65 -25.56 -4.71
CA VAL A 175 5.79 -26.70 -3.79
C VAL A 175 4.57 -27.62 -3.89
N ASP A 176 4.76 -28.90 -3.62
CA ASP A 176 3.68 -29.89 -3.61
C ASP A 176 3.02 -29.97 -2.21
N ALA A 177 2.53 -28.84 -1.76
CA ALA A 177 1.79 -28.71 -0.50
C ALA A 177 0.92 -27.46 -0.54
N PRO A 178 -0.29 -27.50 0.05
CA PRO A 178 -1.08 -26.31 0.25
C PRO A 178 -0.40 -25.39 1.29
N LEU A 179 -0.35 -24.10 1.00
CA LEU A 179 0.23 -23.10 1.90
C LEU A 179 -0.80 -22.01 2.22
N PRO A 180 -0.76 -21.46 3.44
CA PRO A 180 -1.57 -20.28 3.75
C PRO A 180 -1.15 -19.11 2.87
N ILE A 181 -2.15 -18.39 2.33
CA ILE A 181 -1.94 -17.28 1.40
C ILE A 181 -2.00 -15.92 2.09
N ALA A 182 -1.32 -14.96 1.50
CA ALA A 182 -1.32 -13.57 1.96
C ALA A 182 -2.64 -12.87 1.62
N VAL A 183 -3.08 -12.00 2.54
CA VAL A 183 -4.10 -11.00 2.23
C VAL A 183 -3.42 -9.88 1.43
N VAL A 184 -3.88 -9.66 0.22
CA VAL A 184 -3.31 -8.65 -0.69
C VAL A 184 -4.19 -7.41 -0.69
N SER A 185 -3.56 -6.24 -0.59
CA SER A 185 -4.24 -4.96 -0.72
C SER A 185 -4.78 -4.76 -2.13
N ARG A 186 -5.89 -4.02 -2.23
CA ARG A 186 -6.40 -3.54 -3.52
C ARG A 186 -5.69 -2.28 -4.01
N THR A 187 -4.87 -1.67 -3.17
CA THR A 187 -4.09 -0.48 -3.51
C THR A 187 -3.08 -0.82 -4.59
N VAL A 188 -3.15 -0.14 -5.72
CA VAL A 188 -2.21 -0.34 -6.83
C VAL A 188 -0.89 0.36 -6.54
N THR A 189 -0.95 1.53 -5.93
CA THR A 189 0.22 2.36 -5.62
C THR A 189 0.08 2.88 -4.19
N PRO A 190 1.07 2.70 -3.31
CA PRO A 190 1.05 3.28 -1.97
C PRO A 190 1.23 4.80 -2.04
N ASP A 191 0.80 5.50 -1.00
CA ASP A 191 1.01 6.94 -0.86
C ASP A 191 2.41 7.25 -0.32
N VAL A 192 3.01 8.33 -0.81
CA VAL A 192 4.27 8.84 -0.28
C VAL A 192 4.06 9.30 1.17
N GLY A 193 4.93 8.89 2.07
CA GLY A 193 4.79 9.13 3.50
C GLY A 193 3.90 8.11 4.24
N GLN A 194 3.25 7.18 3.54
CA GLN A 194 2.47 6.12 4.17
C GLN A 194 3.36 5.28 5.09
N THR A 195 2.90 5.08 6.35
CA THR A 195 3.55 4.15 7.28
C THR A 195 3.22 2.72 6.87
N ILE A 196 4.25 1.89 6.78
CA ILE A 196 4.20 0.50 6.34
C ILE A 196 5.12 -0.35 7.22
N ALA A 197 5.03 -1.67 7.11
CA ALA A 197 6.01 -2.57 7.68
C ALA A 197 6.63 -3.47 6.61
N LEU A 198 7.93 -3.67 6.71
CA LEU A 198 8.66 -4.73 6.02
C LEU A 198 8.69 -5.95 6.93
N VAL A 199 8.19 -7.06 6.45
CA VAL A 199 8.20 -8.37 7.13
C VAL A 199 9.12 -9.30 6.37
N GLY A 200 10.22 -9.68 6.99
CA GLY A 200 11.17 -10.66 6.44
C GLY A 200 10.82 -12.09 6.84
N ALA A 201 11.58 -13.04 6.30
CA ALA A 201 11.52 -14.44 6.70
C ALA A 201 12.93 -15.03 6.68
N ASP A 202 13.45 -15.32 7.84
CA ASP A 202 14.71 -16.08 7.98
C ASP A 202 14.44 -17.45 8.64
N GLY A 203 15.46 -18.27 8.72
CA GLY A 203 15.34 -19.61 9.33
C GLY A 203 15.06 -19.57 10.85
N THR A 204 15.16 -18.42 11.51
CA THR A 204 15.05 -18.25 12.95
C THR A 204 13.78 -17.49 13.35
N GLY A 205 13.17 -16.73 12.44
CA GLY A 205 12.00 -15.92 12.77
C GLY A 205 11.37 -15.19 11.60
N ARG A 206 10.66 -14.14 11.97
CA ARG A 206 9.98 -13.22 11.07
C ARG A 206 10.31 -11.78 11.50
N PRO A 207 11.52 -11.31 11.17
CA PRO A 207 11.91 -9.96 11.52
C PRO A 207 10.98 -8.93 10.87
N VAL A 208 10.68 -7.87 11.62
CA VAL A 208 9.76 -6.81 11.20
C VAL A 208 10.42 -5.46 11.40
N TRP A 209 10.36 -4.63 10.36
CA TRP A 209 10.85 -3.26 10.39
C TRP A 209 9.70 -2.30 10.04
N GLN A 210 9.38 -1.40 10.96
CA GLN A 210 8.48 -0.30 10.64
C GLN A 210 9.24 0.70 9.76
N THR A 211 8.62 1.15 8.67
CA THR A 211 9.20 2.06 7.70
C THR A 211 8.13 2.92 7.05
N SER A 212 8.51 3.73 6.08
CA SER A 212 7.58 4.55 5.30
C SER A 212 7.91 4.50 3.81
N VAL A 213 6.93 4.86 2.99
CA VAL A 213 7.12 5.02 1.54
C VAL A 213 7.81 6.35 1.29
N LEU A 214 9.02 6.33 0.73
CA LEU A 214 9.78 7.54 0.38
C LEU A 214 9.37 8.10 -0.99
N SER A 215 9.13 7.23 -1.95
CA SER A 215 8.75 7.62 -3.31
C SER A 215 8.16 6.44 -4.06
N VAL A 216 7.38 6.73 -5.09
CA VAL A 216 6.78 5.75 -6.01
C VAL A 216 7.36 5.96 -7.41
N ASP A 217 7.21 4.94 -8.28
CA ASP A 217 7.76 4.91 -9.64
C ASP A 217 9.28 5.16 -9.72
N GLN A 218 9.99 4.68 -8.71
CA GLN A 218 11.45 4.75 -8.73
C GLN A 218 12.03 3.69 -9.67
N ARG A 219 13.12 4.06 -10.32
CA ARG A 219 13.98 3.11 -11.02
C ARG A 219 15.10 2.72 -10.08
N ALA A 220 15.30 1.43 -9.93
CA ALA A 220 16.53 0.97 -9.30
C ALA A 220 17.73 1.40 -10.17
N PRO A 221 18.82 1.88 -9.58
CA PRO A 221 20.03 2.18 -10.32
C PRO A 221 20.48 0.95 -11.12
N LEU A 222 20.64 1.08 -12.44
CA LEU A 222 21.06 0.02 -13.36
C LEU A 222 20.14 -1.21 -13.48
N ALA A 223 18.96 -1.20 -12.84
CA ALA A 223 17.93 -2.18 -13.13
C ALA A 223 17.22 -1.86 -14.46
N SER A 224 16.48 -2.84 -14.98
CA SER A 224 15.71 -2.66 -16.21
C SER A 224 14.93 -1.34 -16.18
N PRO A 225 14.97 -0.52 -17.25
CA PRO A 225 14.29 0.77 -17.29
C PRO A 225 12.75 0.68 -17.20
N LYS A 226 12.21 -0.54 -17.07
CA LYS A 226 10.77 -0.82 -17.10
C LYS A 226 10.17 -1.13 -15.72
N GLN A 227 10.99 -1.20 -14.67
CA GLN A 227 10.48 -1.51 -13.32
C GLN A 227 9.79 -0.31 -12.70
N ALA A 228 8.53 -0.47 -12.34
CA ALA A 228 7.79 0.47 -11.52
C ALA A 228 7.93 0.07 -10.04
N LEU A 229 8.99 0.53 -9.38
CA LEU A 229 9.25 0.26 -7.97
C LEU A 229 8.79 1.42 -7.11
N PHE A 230 8.48 1.14 -5.85
CA PHE A 230 8.44 2.18 -4.83
C PHE A 230 9.63 2.02 -3.86
N ARG A 231 10.08 3.15 -3.31
CA ARG A 231 11.21 3.18 -2.39
C ARG A 231 10.70 3.30 -0.96
N ILE A 232 11.34 2.58 -0.05
CA ILE A 232 11.06 2.60 1.38
C ILE A 232 12.22 3.17 2.18
N ASP A 233 11.92 3.71 3.37
CA ASP A 233 12.91 4.36 4.26
C ASP A 233 13.62 3.34 5.17
N THR A 234 13.96 2.20 4.61
CA THR A 234 14.70 1.15 5.35
C THR A 234 15.48 0.33 4.34
N PRO A 235 16.77 0.10 4.56
CA PRO A 235 17.54 -0.87 3.81
C PRO A 235 16.93 -2.26 3.95
N ILE A 236 17.00 -3.06 2.90
CA ILE A 236 16.52 -4.43 2.94
C ILE A 236 17.68 -5.34 3.34
N ASP A 237 17.51 -6.03 4.47
CA ASP A 237 18.41 -7.10 4.86
C ASP A 237 18.26 -8.28 3.87
N PRO A 238 19.33 -9.03 3.53
CA PRO A 238 19.23 -10.20 2.67
C PRO A 238 18.18 -11.24 3.11
N SER A 239 17.91 -11.37 4.40
CA SER A 239 16.84 -12.24 4.92
C SER A 239 15.43 -11.71 4.65
N ALA A 240 15.30 -10.43 4.32
CA ALA A 240 14.05 -9.76 3.96
C ALA A 240 13.91 -9.55 2.46
N ASP A 241 14.85 -9.99 1.65
CA ASP A 241 14.72 -9.97 0.19
C ASP A 241 13.64 -10.95 -0.26
N GLY A 242 12.61 -10.47 -0.92
CA GLY A 242 11.35 -11.18 -1.17
C GLY A 242 10.32 -11.06 -0.02
N GLY A 243 10.65 -10.30 1.04
CA GLY A 243 9.77 -10.05 2.17
C GLY A 243 8.51 -9.26 1.79
N ALA A 244 7.51 -9.33 2.65
CA ALA A 244 6.24 -8.64 2.44
C ALA A 244 6.30 -7.19 2.94
N ILE A 245 5.93 -6.26 2.10
CA ILE A 245 5.60 -4.90 2.52
C ILE A 245 4.11 -4.84 2.79
N VAL A 246 3.74 -4.45 4.01
CA VAL A 246 2.34 -4.46 4.46
C VAL A 246 1.88 -3.09 4.93
N ASP A 247 0.62 -2.80 4.70
CA ASP A 247 -0.04 -1.59 5.21
C ASP A 247 -0.51 -1.76 6.66
N SER A 248 -1.11 -0.72 7.24
CA SER A 248 -1.63 -0.72 8.61
C SER A 248 -2.76 -1.74 8.88
N THR A 249 -3.32 -2.36 7.85
CA THR A 249 -4.33 -3.43 7.97
C THR A 249 -3.70 -4.82 7.96
N GLY A 250 -2.41 -4.92 7.67
CA GLY A 250 -1.68 -6.18 7.45
C GLY A 250 -1.86 -6.75 6.05
N ALA A 251 -2.44 -6.00 5.13
CA ALA A 251 -2.53 -6.41 3.75
C ALA A 251 -1.22 -6.11 3.00
N VAL A 252 -0.78 -7.04 2.17
CA VAL A 252 0.45 -6.91 1.39
C VAL A 252 0.24 -5.92 0.24
N ILE A 253 1.06 -4.87 0.21
CA ILE A 253 1.08 -3.83 -0.82
C ILE A 253 2.28 -3.97 -1.76
N GLY A 254 3.30 -4.75 -1.39
CA GLY A 254 4.49 -4.94 -2.21
C GLY A 254 5.37 -6.09 -1.74
N ILE A 255 6.35 -6.41 -2.56
CA ILE A 255 7.39 -7.41 -2.30
C ILE A 255 8.73 -6.67 -2.25
N ALA A 256 9.45 -6.80 -1.14
CA ALA A 256 10.79 -6.24 -1.00
C ALA A 256 11.75 -6.88 -2.01
N THR A 257 12.62 -6.08 -2.61
CA THR A 257 13.64 -6.57 -3.53
C THR A 257 14.94 -5.78 -3.38
N ILE A 258 16.04 -6.49 -3.51
CA ILE A 258 17.39 -5.90 -3.57
C ILE A 258 17.82 -5.93 -5.04
N PRO A 259 17.54 -4.88 -5.83
CA PRO A 259 17.92 -4.86 -7.23
C PRO A 259 19.45 -4.97 -7.38
N PRO A 260 19.95 -5.65 -8.39
CA PRO A 260 21.38 -5.66 -8.69
C PRO A 260 21.93 -4.23 -8.78
N HIS A 261 23.06 -3.97 -8.13
CA HIS A 261 23.72 -2.66 -8.06
C HIS A 261 22.98 -1.56 -7.27
N ALA A 262 21.90 -1.89 -6.55
CA ALA A 262 21.31 -0.96 -5.58
C ALA A 262 22.32 -0.65 -4.46
N SER A 263 22.26 0.58 -3.93
CA SER A 263 23.03 0.92 -2.74
C SER A 263 22.52 0.10 -1.55
N ALA A 264 23.43 -0.35 -0.69
CA ALA A 264 23.07 -1.06 0.55
C ALA A 264 22.16 -0.22 1.50
N ARG A 265 21.95 1.07 1.20
CA ARG A 265 21.09 1.97 1.96
C ARG A 265 19.69 2.14 1.36
N ASP A 266 19.49 1.64 0.15
CA ASP A 266 18.23 1.81 -0.56
C ASP A 266 17.34 0.57 -0.37
N GLY A 267 16.10 0.78 0.08
CA GLY A 267 15.07 -0.22 0.09
C GLY A 267 14.10 -0.02 -1.08
N PHE A 268 13.87 -1.07 -1.85
CA PHE A 268 12.93 -1.05 -2.97
C PHE A 268 11.86 -2.13 -2.80
N ALA A 269 10.70 -1.87 -3.35
CA ALA A 269 9.64 -2.87 -3.38
C ALA A 269 8.89 -2.84 -4.72
N ILE A 270 8.50 -4.02 -5.17
CA ILE A 270 7.67 -4.25 -6.34
C ILE A 270 6.21 -4.13 -5.90
N PRO A 271 5.38 -3.28 -6.52
CA PRO A 271 3.96 -3.19 -6.18
C PRO A 271 3.28 -4.56 -6.28
N MET A 272 2.49 -4.92 -5.26
CA MET A 272 1.86 -6.25 -5.18
C MET A 272 0.85 -6.50 -6.31
N SER A 273 0.18 -5.46 -6.80
CA SER A 273 -0.71 -5.53 -7.96
C SER A 273 0.04 -6.02 -9.21
N LEU A 274 1.23 -5.46 -9.47
CA LEU A 274 2.09 -5.84 -10.58
C LEU A 274 2.65 -7.26 -10.38
N ALA A 275 3.18 -7.56 -9.19
CA ALA A 275 3.73 -8.86 -8.88
C ALA A 275 2.71 -9.99 -9.06
N ARG A 276 1.47 -9.78 -8.58
CA ARG A 276 0.38 -10.75 -8.73
C ARG A 276 -0.05 -10.95 -10.18
N SER A 277 -0.13 -9.86 -10.96
CA SER A 277 -0.49 -9.95 -12.38
C SER A 277 0.56 -10.72 -13.18
N ILE A 278 1.85 -10.46 -12.92
CA ILE A 278 2.95 -11.19 -13.56
C ILE A 278 2.96 -12.66 -13.12
N ALA A 279 2.82 -12.92 -11.81
CA ALA A 279 2.77 -14.29 -11.30
C ALA A 279 1.63 -15.09 -11.95
N TRP A 280 0.47 -14.48 -12.13
CA TRP A 280 -0.66 -15.10 -12.82
C TRP A 280 -0.30 -15.51 -14.26
N ASP A 281 0.35 -14.64 -15.03
CA ASP A 281 0.80 -14.96 -16.39
C ASP A 281 1.82 -16.11 -16.38
N LEU A 282 2.80 -16.07 -15.46
CA LEU A 282 3.81 -17.11 -15.33
C LEU A 282 3.20 -18.48 -14.98
N ILE A 283 2.08 -18.51 -14.26
CA ILE A 283 1.37 -19.75 -13.89
C ILE A 283 0.49 -20.24 -15.03
N THR A 284 -0.26 -19.35 -15.69
CA THR A 284 -1.34 -19.73 -16.59
C THR A 284 -0.93 -19.78 -18.05
N SER A 285 0.13 -19.06 -18.45
CA SER A 285 0.59 -19.10 -19.85
C SER A 285 1.29 -20.43 -20.16
N GLN A 286 1.08 -20.94 -21.34
CA GLN A 286 1.72 -22.20 -21.80
C GLN A 286 3.26 -22.09 -21.89
N THR A 287 3.77 -20.90 -22.08
CA THR A 287 5.21 -20.62 -22.18
C THR A 287 5.84 -20.21 -20.86
N HIS A 288 5.02 -20.08 -19.79
CA HIS A 288 5.45 -19.58 -18.47
C HIS A 288 6.17 -18.24 -18.54
N THR A 289 5.71 -17.38 -19.44
CA THR A 289 6.24 -16.03 -19.67
C THR A 289 5.16 -14.99 -19.44
N ALA A 290 5.58 -13.84 -18.89
CA ALA A 290 4.67 -12.71 -18.72
C ALA A 290 4.52 -11.93 -20.02
N THR A 291 3.31 -11.45 -20.31
CA THR A 291 3.02 -10.63 -21.48
C THR A 291 3.06 -9.16 -21.09
N TYR A 292 3.82 -8.37 -21.85
CA TYR A 292 3.95 -6.94 -21.63
C TYR A 292 3.40 -6.14 -22.80
N PRO A 293 2.23 -5.51 -22.64
CA PRO A 293 1.83 -4.46 -23.57
C PRO A 293 2.82 -3.30 -23.47
N SER A 294 3.41 -2.91 -24.58
CA SER A 294 4.32 -1.77 -24.61
C SER A 294 3.51 -0.49 -24.74
N LEU A 295 3.73 0.44 -23.84
CA LEU A 295 3.27 1.82 -23.91
C LEU A 295 4.19 2.67 -24.81
N GLY A 296 5.47 2.29 -24.92
CA GLY A 296 6.46 3.00 -25.73
C GLY A 296 7.05 4.23 -25.06
N PHE A 297 6.89 4.40 -23.74
CA PHE A 297 7.52 5.49 -22.99
C PHE A 297 7.83 5.07 -21.56
N GLU A 298 8.67 5.87 -20.93
CA GLU A 298 9.01 5.77 -19.54
C GLU A 298 8.46 6.95 -18.77
N GLY A 299 7.87 6.71 -17.62
CA GLY A 299 7.26 7.74 -16.80
C GLY A 299 7.66 7.65 -15.35
N ALA A 300 7.46 8.75 -14.64
CA ALA A 300 7.55 8.83 -13.19
C ALA A 300 6.39 9.64 -12.64
N ARG A 301 5.99 9.30 -11.40
CA ARG A 301 4.97 10.07 -10.68
C ARG A 301 5.41 11.53 -10.55
N THR A 302 4.48 12.44 -10.79
CA THR A 302 4.62 13.87 -10.48
C THR A 302 3.39 14.32 -9.70
N GLU A 303 3.61 15.13 -8.68
CA GLU A 303 2.55 15.61 -7.78
C GLU A 303 2.11 17.03 -8.14
N GLY A 304 0.97 17.45 -7.59
CA GLY A 304 0.47 18.81 -7.75
C GLY A 304 0.06 19.17 -9.18
N VAL A 305 -0.56 18.23 -9.89
CA VAL A 305 -0.97 18.43 -11.29
C VAL A 305 -2.35 19.07 -11.34
N ARG A 306 -2.41 20.40 -11.32
CA ARG A 306 -3.66 21.20 -11.26
C ARG A 306 -4.53 20.77 -10.06
N ASP A 307 -5.80 20.39 -10.33
CA ASP A 307 -6.77 19.96 -9.33
C ASP A 307 -6.65 18.45 -9.03
N ARG A 308 -5.54 17.82 -9.41
CA ARG A 308 -5.29 16.38 -9.24
C ARG A 308 -4.08 16.16 -8.34
N ASP A 309 -4.16 15.10 -7.54
CA ASP A 309 -3.10 14.77 -6.58
C ASP A 309 -1.78 14.39 -7.26
N ALA A 310 -1.86 13.70 -8.41
CA ALA A 310 -0.68 13.25 -9.15
C ALA A 310 -0.97 12.95 -10.61
N GLY A 311 0.10 12.75 -11.40
CA GLY A 311 0.10 12.27 -12.77
C GLY A 311 1.38 11.51 -13.09
N VAL A 312 1.52 11.01 -14.30
CA VAL A 312 2.72 10.33 -14.80
C VAL A 312 3.42 11.20 -15.83
N ARG A 313 4.55 11.78 -15.45
CA ARG A 313 5.38 12.58 -16.37
C ARG A 313 6.21 11.68 -17.29
N VAL A 314 6.17 11.92 -18.57
CA VAL A 314 7.00 11.27 -19.58
C VAL A 314 8.45 11.76 -19.47
N LEU A 315 9.39 10.85 -19.15
CA LEU A 315 10.78 11.21 -18.80
C LEU A 315 11.71 11.31 -20.00
N SER A 316 11.48 10.50 -21.02
CA SER A 316 12.33 10.42 -22.22
C SER A 316 11.49 10.59 -23.47
N SER A 317 12.14 10.80 -24.62
CA SER A 317 11.42 10.82 -25.90
C SER A 317 10.73 9.50 -26.10
N PRO A 318 9.40 9.48 -26.35
CA PRO A 318 8.66 8.26 -26.57
C PRO A 318 9.15 7.51 -27.81
N ALA A 319 8.94 6.20 -27.82
CA ALA A 319 9.23 5.31 -28.94
C ALA A 319 8.00 4.46 -29.28
N GLY A 320 8.03 3.73 -30.37
CA GLY A 320 6.97 2.78 -30.73
C GLY A 320 5.56 3.38 -30.64
N PRO A 321 4.63 2.73 -29.91
CA PRO A 321 3.23 3.14 -29.86
C PRO A 321 3.03 4.59 -29.41
N ALA A 322 3.73 5.03 -28.37
CA ALA A 322 3.58 6.40 -27.84
C ALA A 322 4.10 7.46 -28.83
N ALA A 323 5.21 7.18 -29.51
CA ALA A 323 5.73 8.09 -30.56
C ALA A 323 4.76 8.20 -31.73
N ILE A 324 4.21 7.09 -32.19
CA ILE A 324 3.20 7.03 -33.28
C ILE A 324 1.96 7.82 -32.88
N ALA A 325 1.52 7.70 -31.63
CA ALA A 325 0.37 8.42 -31.10
C ALA A 325 0.64 9.92 -30.86
N GLY A 326 1.89 10.39 -30.97
CA GLY A 326 2.25 11.79 -30.80
C GLY A 326 2.46 12.23 -29.33
N LEU A 327 2.68 11.29 -28.40
CA LEU A 327 3.11 11.61 -27.04
C LEU A 327 4.51 12.25 -27.08
N GLN A 328 4.78 13.18 -26.19
CA GLN A 328 6.03 13.92 -26.15
C GLN A 328 6.69 13.83 -24.78
N LYS A 329 8.01 14.07 -24.72
CA LYS A 329 8.71 14.25 -23.47
C LYS A 329 8.09 15.43 -22.68
N ASP A 330 8.07 15.30 -21.36
CA ASP A 330 7.48 16.23 -20.40
C ASP A 330 5.94 16.34 -20.44
N ASP A 331 5.25 15.56 -21.30
CA ASP A 331 3.82 15.36 -21.15
C ASP A 331 3.51 14.72 -19.79
N ILE A 332 2.36 15.03 -19.22
CA ILE A 332 1.90 14.42 -17.98
C ILE A 332 0.62 13.66 -18.27
N VAL A 333 0.67 12.34 -18.22
CA VAL A 333 -0.51 11.49 -18.31
C VAL A 333 -1.30 11.60 -17.02
N ILE A 334 -2.55 12.02 -17.11
CA ILE A 334 -3.45 12.28 -15.98
C ILE A 334 -4.56 11.25 -15.87
N ALA A 335 -4.97 10.63 -16.99
CA ALA A 335 -5.91 9.53 -17.00
C ALA A 335 -5.64 8.57 -18.18
N ALA A 336 -6.13 7.35 -18.07
CA ALA A 336 -6.19 6.38 -19.14
C ALA A 336 -7.61 5.80 -19.20
N ASP A 337 -8.25 5.89 -20.37
CA ASP A 337 -9.66 5.52 -20.58
C ASP A 337 -10.61 6.12 -19.52
N GLY A 338 -10.36 7.39 -19.12
CA GLY A 338 -11.10 8.10 -18.09
C GLY A 338 -10.77 7.72 -16.64
N THR A 339 -9.90 6.73 -16.41
CA THR A 339 -9.43 6.34 -15.08
C THR A 339 -8.22 7.17 -14.69
N PRO A 340 -8.21 7.88 -13.54
CA PRO A 340 -7.06 8.67 -13.11
C PRO A 340 -5.79 7.83 -12.96
N MET A 341 -4.67 8.31 -13.50
CA MET A 341 -3.37 7.65 -13.43
C MET A 341 -2.43 8.43 -12.52
N THR A 342 -2.12 7.86 -11.38
CA THR A 342 -1.28 8.50 -10.36
C THR A 342 0.14 7.95 -10.30
N SER A 343 0.41 6.85 -11.04
CA SER A 343 1.70 6.19 -11.04
C SER A 343 1.93 5.41 -12.34
N MET A 344 3.21 5.16 -12.67
CA MET A 344 3.56 4.31 -13.81
C MET A 344 3.09 2.86 -13.58
N ALA A 345 3.09 2.38 -12.32
CA ALA A 345 2.57 1.05 -11.99
C ALA A 345 1.07 0.94 -12.33
N ALA A 346 0.28 1.95 -11.98
CA ALA A 346 -1.15 1.97 -12.31
C ALA A 346 -1.37 1.95 -13.84
N LEU A 347 -0.58 2.73 -14.58
CA LEU A 347 -0.67 2.79 -16.04
C LEU A 347 -0.26 1.47 -16.70
N ILE A 348 0.79 0.81 -16.21
CA ILE A 348 1.22 -0.53 -16.66
C ILE A 348 0.12 -1.56 -16.38
N MET A 349 -0.49 -1.53 -15.20
CA MET A 349 -1.60 -2.42 -14.87
C MET A 349 -2.80 -2.20 -15.77
N HIS A 350 -3.18 -0.95 -16.02
CA HIS A 350 -4.27 -0.62 -16.93
C HIS A 350 -3.98 -1.13 -18.37
N ALA A 351 -2.75 -0.92 -18.85
CA ALA A 351 -2.34 -1.43 -20.16
C ALA A 351 -2.38 -2.97 -20.22
N ARG A 352 -2.01 -3.68 -19.13
CA ARG A 352 -2.10 -5.14 -19.06
C ARG A 352 -3.54 -5.63 -19.11
N GLU A 353 -4.47 -4.96 -18.43
CA GLU A 353 -5.90 -5.27 -18.46
C GLU A 353 -6.48 -5.10 -19.88
N ARG A 354 -6.03 -4.09 -20.60
CA ARG A 354 -6.46 -3.85 -22.00
C ARG A 354 -5.89 -4.87 -22.97
N GLY A 355 -4.67 -5.34 -22.73
CA GLY A 355 -4.00 -6.32 -23.58
C GLY A 355 -3.36 -5.74 -24.85
N VAL A 356 -2.44 -6.51 -25.43
CA VAL A 356 -1.72 -6.16 -26.67
C VAL A 356 -2.70 -6.01 -27.86
N GLY A 357 -2.46 -5.03 -28.71
CA GLY A 357 -3.27 -4.73 -29.91
C GLY A 357 -4.48 -3.84 -29.65
N ASN A 358 -4.85 -3.60 -28.39
CA ASN A 358 -6.00 -2.77 -28.06
C ASN A 358 -5.60 -1.29 -27.87
N PRO A 359 -6.51 -0.36 -28.20
CA PRO A 359 -6.29 1.06 -27.96
C PRO A 359 -6.49 1.42 -26.51
N VAL A 360 -5.73 2.41 -26.05
CA VAL A 360 -5.87 3.11 -24.77
C VAL A 360 -5.92 4.61 -25.06
N VAL A 361 -6.91 5.29 -24.51
CA VAL A 361 -7.02 6.74 -24.60
C VAL A 361 -6.33 7.35 -23.40
N LEU A 362 -5.24 8.08 -23.63
CA LEU A 362 -4.51 8.82 -22.60
C LEU A 362 -4.97 10.27 -22.58
N ASP A 363 -5.45 10.75 -21.45
CA ASP A 363 -5.63 12.17 -21.20
C ASP A 363 -4.31 12.74 -20.67
N VAL A 364 -3.80 13.73 -21.37
CA VAL A 364 -2.44 14.23 -21.21
C VAL A 364 -2.46 15.74 -21.01
N LEU A 365 -1.72 16.20 -20.04
CA LEU A 365 -1.45 17.62 -19.85
C LEU A 365 -0.13 17.99 -20.55
N ARG A 366 -0.24 18.78 -21.63
CA ARG A 366 0.88 19.33 -22.42
C ARG A 366 0.91 20.84 -22.32
N LYS A 367 1.96 21.42 -21.70
CA LYS A 367 2.07 22.89 -21.51
C LYS A 367 0.76 23.48 -20.96
N GLU A 368 0.23 22.86 -19.90
CA GLU A 368 -1.02 23.21 -19.21
C GLU A 368 -2.33 23.04 -20.03
N LYS A 369 -2.26 22.54 -21.23
CA LYS A 369 -3.42 22.20 -22.05
C LYS A 369 -3.70 20.71 -21.95
N GLU A 370 -4.95 20.35 -21.66
CA GLU A 370 -5.40 18.95 -21.66
C GLU A 370 -5.71 18.53 -23.10
N ILE A 371 -5.17 17.39 -23.50
CA ILE A 371 -5.37 16.76 -24.81
C ILE A 371 -5.56 15.26 -24.62
N SER A 372 -6.35 14.62 -25.48
CA SER A 372 -6.50 13.16 -25.50
C SER A 372 -5.67 12.57 -26.65
N ILE A 373 -4.92 11.53 -26.34
CA ILE A 373 -4.06 10.80 -27.27
C ILE A 373 -4.46 9.34 -27.28
N THR A 374 -4.81 8.80 -28.44
CA THR A 374 -5.09 7.36 -28.55
C THR A 374 -3.83 6.60 -28.93
N LEU A 375 -3.46 5.65 -28.09
CA LEU A 375 -2.29 4.80 -28.20
C LEU A 375 -2.73 3.36 -28.42
N THR A 376 -2.22 2.67 -29.43
CA THR A 376 -2.45 1.23 -29.63
C THR A 376 -1.30 0.45 -29.01
N LEU A 377 -1.61 -0.41 -28.03
CA LEU A 377 -0.62 -1.20 -27.30
C LEU A 377 0.07 -2.21 -28.23
N SER A 378 1.39 -2.24 -28.28
CA SER A 378 2.15 -3.27 -29.00
C SER A 378 2.67 -4.34 -28.07
N SER A 379 3.03 -5.49 -28.59
CA SER A 379 3.92 -6.42 -27.85
C SER A 379 5.29 -5.79 -27.66
N ASN A 380 5.91 -6.13 -26.57
CA ASN A 380 7.27 -5.68 -26.26
C ASN A 380 8.29 -6.63 -26.86
#